data_efddcb7346dd6f72ff3dd6690bc0f679
#
_entry.id   efddcb7346dd6f72ff3dd6690bc0f679
#
_cell.length_a   1.000
_cell.length_b   1.000
_cell.length_c   1.000
_cell.angle_alpha   90.00
_cell.angle_beta   90.00
_cell.angle_gamma   90.00
#
_symmetry.space_group_name_H-M   'P 1'
#
loop_
_entity.id
_entity.type
_entity.pdbx_description
1 polymer ?
#
loop_
_entity_poly.entity_id
_entity_poly.type
_entity_poly.pdbx_seq_one_letter_code
_entity_poly.pdbx_strand_id
1 'polypeptide(L)'
;MEGMFDALRNRDVEKVVDRLDDAVVWHNVGLPRVRGVRRVGKFMRLLAKPQYGFDVTIHNIASDGDTVLTERTDVLIWRRLRIEFWVCGTFELRDGKILVWRDYFDNLDFLEGLIKGALRAL
;
A
#
# COMPACT_ATOMS: atom_id res chain seq x y z
N MET A 1 6.10 8.79 -7.16
CA MET A 1 5.64 7.95 -6.02
C MET A 1 4.29 8.39 -5.49
N GLU A 2 4.08 9.68 -5.29
CA GLU A 2 2.78 10.20 -4.86
C GLU A 2 1.66 9.87 -5.85
N GLY A 3 1.95 9.87 -7.15
CA GLY A 3 0.97 9.50 -8.18
C GLY A 3 0.47 8.06 -8.07
N MET A 4 1.30 7.14 -7.57
CA MET A 4 0.88 5.77 -7.30
C MET A 4 -0.15 5.72 -6.16
N PHE A 5 0.09 6.48 -5.09
CA PHE A 5 -0.85 6.55 -3.96
C PHE A 5 -2.15 7.23 -4.36
N ASP A 6 -2.11 8.24 -5.22
CA ASP A 6 -3.31 8.85 -5.77
C ASP A 6 -4.11 7.84 -6.60
N ALA A 7 -3.43 7.02 -7.40
CA ALA A 7 -4.08 5.95 -8.17
C ALA A 7 -4.72 4.91 -7.25
N LEU A 8 -4.06 4.55 -6.15
CA LEU A 8 -4.64 3.64 -5.15
C LEU A 8 -5.90 4.21 -4.51
N ARG A 9 -5.89 5.48 -4.10
CA ARG A 9 -7.08 6.15 -3.55
C ARG A 9 -8.24 6.15 -4.53
N ASN A 10 -7.95 6.37 -5.81
CA ASN A 10 -8.95 6.47 -6.87
C ASN A 10 -9.35 5.10 -7.44
N ARG A 11 -8.80 4.01 -6.91
CA ARG A 11 -9.01 2.64 -7.40
C ARG A 11 -8.61 2.45 -8.86
N ASP A 12 -7.66 3.24 -9.34
CA ASP A 12 -7.15 3.15 -10.70
C ASP A 12 -6.02 2.11 -10.75
N VAL A 13 -6.42 0.85 -10.76
CA VAL A 13 -5.50 -0.29 -10.66
C VAL A 13 -4.53 -0.31 -11.83
N GLU A 14 -4.98 0.01 -13.04
CA GLU A 14 -4.10 -0.04 -14.20
C GLU A 14 -2.96 0.97 -14.12
N LYS A 15 -3.21 2.15 -13.55
CA LYS A 15 -2.14 3.13 -13.28
C LYS A 15 -1.16 2.64 -12.22
N VAL A 16 -1.64 1.91 -11.21
CA VAL A 16 -0.76 1.30 -10.21
C VAL A 16 0.12 0.23 -10.87
N VAL A 17 -0.49 -0.67 -11.61
CA VAL A 17 0.22 -1.78 -12.29
C VAL A 17 1.25 -1.25 -13.29
N ASP A 18 0.94 -0.19 -14.02
CA ASP A 18 1.86 0.43 -14.98
C ASP A 18 3.14 0.97 -14.31
N ARG A 19 3.11 1.25 -13.03
CA ARG A 19 4.27 1.70 -12.27
C ARG A 19 5.14 0.58 -11.71
N LEU A 20 4.69 -0.66 -11.86
CA LEU A 20 5.37 -1.83 -11.32
C LEU A 20 6.26 -2.47 -12.38
N ASP A 21 7.47 -2.86 -11.98
CA ASP A 21 8.34 -3.70 -12.81
C ASP A 21 7.72 -5.10 -12.94
N ASP A 22 7.97 -5.76 -14.08
CA ASP A 22 7.46 -7.12 -14.29
C ASP A 22 7.90 -8.11 -13.20
N ALA A 23 9.09 -7.87 -12.64
CA ALA A 23 9.67 -8.68 -11.57
C ALA A 23 9.40 -8.13 -10.17
N VAL A 24 8.43 -7.24 -10.00
CA VAL A 24 8.15 -6.59 -8.72
C VAL A 24 7.96 -7.59 -7.58
N VAL A 25 8.46 -7.22 -6.41
CA VAL A 25 8.21 -7.94 -5.16
C VAL A 25 7.48 -7.02 -4.21
N TRP A 26 6.28 -7.40 -3.83
CA TRP A 26 5.48 -6.70 -2.82
C TRP A 26 5.59 -7.45 -1.51
N HIS A 27 6.16 -6.80 -0.52
CA HIS A 27 6.48 -7.40 0.77
C HIS A 27 5.89 -6.55 1.90
N ASN A 28 4.83 -7.03 2.50
CA ASN A 28 4.36 -6.53 3.79
C ASN A 28 5.12 -7.34 4.85
N VAL A 29 6.00 -6.68 5.60
CA VAL A 29 6.90 -7.37 6.53
C VAL A 29 6.11 -8.14 7.58
N GLY A 30 6.45 -9.40 7.75
CA GLY A 30 5.70 -10.33 8.59
C GLY A 30 4.75 -11.25 7.82
N LEU A 31 4.48 -10.94 6.54
CA LEU A 31 3.63 -11.74 5.66
C LEU A 31 4.45 -12.29 4.48
N PRO A 32 3.95 -13.33 3.80
CA PRO A 32 4.62 -13.83 2.60
C PRO A 32 4.77 -12.77 1.52
N ARG A 33 5.89 -12.81 0.80
CA ARG A 33 6.11 -11.93 -0.35
C ARG A 33 5.24 -12.33 -1.53
N VAL A 34 4.72 -11.34 -2.24
CA VAL A 34 4.01 -11.55 -3.51
C VAL A 34 4.96 -11.13 -4.63
N ARG A 35 5.28 -12.05 -5.53
CA ARG A 35 6.27 -11.86 -6.60
C ARG A 35 5.61 -11.81 -7.97
N GLY A 36 6.06 -10.85 -8.78
CA GLY A 36 5.67 -10.67 -10.16
C GLY A 36 4.43 -9.80 -10.33
N VAL A 37 4.44 -8.99 -11.40
CA VAL A 37 3.40 -8.00 -11.67
C VAL A 37 2.01 -8.64 -11.85
N ARG A 38 1.95 -9.86 -12.36
CA ARG A 38 0.65 -10.55 -12.55
C ARG A 38 -0.02 -10.84 -11.21
N ARG A 39 0.73 -11.37 -10.24
CA ARG A 39 0.20 -11.70 -8.90
C ARG A 39 -0.12 -10.43 -8.11
N VAL A 40 0.79 -9.46 -8.12
CA VAL A 40 0.57 -8.19 -7.44
C VAL A 40 -0.64 -7.48 -8.03
N GLY A 41 -0.74 -7.43 -9.36
CA GLY A 41 -1.89 -6.84 -10.05
C GLY A 41 -3.21 -7.52 -9.70
N LYS A 42 -3.21 -8.85 -9.56
CA LYS A 42 -4.40 -9.61 -9.17
C LYS A 42 -4.88 -9.20 -7.76
N PHE A 43 -3.95 -9.06 -6.81
CA PHE A 43 -4.29 -8.57 -5.47
C PHE A 43 -4.82 -7.14 -5.51
N MET A 44 -4.19 -6.26 -6.29
CA MET A 44 -4.64 -4.87 -6.41
C MET A 44 -6.05 -4.79 -6.99
N ARG A 45 -6.37 -5.61 -8.00
CA ARG A 45 -7.71 -5.67 -8.59
C ARG A 45 -8.74 -6.18 -7.59
N LEU A 46 -8.36 -7.13 -6.73
CA LEU A 46 -9.24 -7.60 -5.66
C LEU A 46 -9.57 -6.48 -4.68
N LEU A 47 -8.57 -5.68 -4.29
CA LEU A 47 -8.73 -4.56 -3.36
C LEU A 47 -9.45 -3.36 -4.00
N ALA A 48 -9.56 -3.32 -5.31
CA ALA A 48 -10.27 -2.24 -6.03
C ALA A 48 -11.77 -2.48 -6.16
N LYS A 49 -12.30 -3.58 -5.62
CA LYS A 49 -13.75 -3.85 -5.64
C LYS A 49 -14.51 -2.79 -4.85
N PRO A 50 -15.79 -2.51 -5.20
CA PRO A 50 -16.56 -1.42 -4.59
C PRO A 50 -16.70 -1.48 -3.07
N GLN A 51 -16.67 -2.67 -2.46
CA GLN A 51 -16.76 -2.83 -1.01
C GLN A 51 -15.49 -2.43 -0.27
N TYR A 52 -14.37 -2.26 -0.98
CA TYR A 52 -13.10 -1.86 -0.41
C TYR A 52 -12.76 -0.43 -0.77
N GLY A 53 -11.96 0.20 0.05
CA GLY A 53 -11.39 1.50 -0.21
C GLY A 53 -10.01 1.62 0.42
N PHE A 54 -9.30 2.63 -0.01
CA PHE A 54 -7.96 2.93 0.49
C PHE A 54 -7.78 4.43 0.57
N ASP A 55 -7.15 4.89 1.65
CA ASP A 55 -6.71 6.27 1.79
C ASP A 55 -5.30 6.28 2.37
N VAL A 56 -4.58 7.35 2.14
CA VAL A 56 -3.20 7.50 2.60
C VAL A 56 -2.87 8.95 2.85
N THR A 57 -2.16 9.20 3.95
CA THR A 57 -1.53 10.48 4.22
C THR A 57 -0.02 10.27 4.28
N ILE A 58 0.72 10.92 3.38
CA ILE A 58 2.18 10.86 3.37
C ILE A 58 2.69 11.96 4.29
N HIS A 59 3.36 11.57 5.38
CA HIS A 59 3.94 12.50 6.34
C HIS A 59 5.32 12.96 5.89
N ASN A 60 6.14 12.02 5.42
CA ASN A 60 7.48 12.28 4.94
C ASN A 60 7.79 11.37 3.75
N ILE A 61 8.50 11.94 2.78
CA ILE A 61 9.00 11.19 1.63
C ILE A 61 10.42 11.68 1.33
N ALA A 62 11.32 10.74 1.13
CA ALA A 62 12.71 11.03 0.82
C ALA A 62 13.23 10.02 -0.18
N SER A 63 14.21 10.42 -0.98
CA SER A 63 14.82 9.53 -1.95
C SER A 63 16.34 9.61 -1.88
N ASP A 64 16.96 8.47 -2.11
CA ASP A 64 18.40 8.31 -2.25
C ASP A 64 18.65 7.43 -3.48
N GLY A 65 19.01 8.07 -4.60
CA GLY A 65 19.12 7.37 -5.88
C GLY A 65 17.78 6.73 -6.27
N ASP A 66 17.80 5.44 -6.51
CA ASP A 66 16.61 4.66 -6.90
C ASP A 66 15.84 4.10 -5.70
N THR A 67 16.16 4.52 -4.49
CA THR A 67 15.46 4.13 -3.27
C THR A 67 14.59 5.29 -2.79
N VAL A 68 13.31 5.02 -2.56
CA VAL A 68 12.35 5.99 -2.01
C VAL A 68 11.84 5.49 -0.68
N LEU A 69 11.89 6.35 0.34
CA LEU A 69 11.39 6.04 1.68
C LEU A 69 10.15 6.90 1.95
N THR A 70 9.14 6.28 2.53
CA THR A 70 7.91 6.98 2.92
C THR A 70 7.57 6.69 4.37
N GLU A 71 7.00 7.69 5.03
CA GLU A 71 6.36 7.55 6.33
C GLU A 71 4.92 7.99 6.15
N ARG A 72 3.97 7.09 6.42
CA ARG A 72 2.57 7.30 6.05
C ARG A 72 1.63 6.83 7.15
N THR A 73 0.41 7.35 7.09
CA THR A 73 -0.76 6.70 7.68
C THR A 73 -1.59 6.12 6.54
N ASP A 74 -1.74 4.81 6.55
CA ASP A 74 -2.60 4.11 5.60
C ASP A 74 -3.95 3.83 6.24
N VAL A 75 -5.02 3.89 5.45
CA VAL A 75 -6.37 3.55 5.87
C VAL A 75 -6.91 2.49 4.93
N LEU A 76 -7.23 1.33 5.49
CA LEU A 76 -7.97 0.30 4.77
C LEU A 76 -9.44 0.45 5.11
N ILE A 77 -10.30 0.41 4.10
CA ILE A 77 -11.73 0.62 4.24
C ILE A 77 -12.44 -0.61 3.71
N TRP A 78 -13.33 -1.18 4.54
CA TRP A 78 -14.22 -2.24 4.15
C TRP A 78 -15.62 -1.88 4.64
N ARG A 79 -16.46 -1.37 3.71
CA ARG A 79 -17.80 -0.85 4.04
C ARG A 79 -17.70 0.27 5.09
N ARG A 80 -18.19 0.07 6.32
CA ARG A 80 -18.10 1.05 7.42
C ARG A 80 -16.82 0.93 8.23
N LEU A 81 -16.09 -0.17 8.08
CA LEU A 81 -14.86 -0.40 8.83
C LEU A 81 -13.71 0.41 8.20
N ARG A 82 -13.08 1.25 9.01
CA ARG A 82 -11.86 1.99 8.65
C ARG A 82 -10.75 1.57 9.60
N ILE A 83 -9.67 1.05 9.04
CA ILE A 83 -8.50 0.63 9.81
C ILE A 83 -7.37 1.59 9.47
N GLU A 84 -7.00 2.43 10.44
CA GLU A 84 -5.88 3.35 10.31
C GLU A 84 -4.65 2.76 11.00
N PHE A 85 -3.52 2.79 10.32
CA PHE A 85 -2.26 2.31 10.88
C PHE A 85 -1.07 3.03 10.25
N TRP A 86 0.02 3.10 11.01
CA TRP A 86 1.25 3.75 10.61
C TRP A 86 2.10 2.80 9.77
N VAL A 87 2.68 3.30 8.68
CA VAL A 87 3.50 2.49 7.78
C VAL A 87 4.76 3.25 7.39
N CYS A 88 5.90 2.55 7.44
CA CYS A 88 7.12 2.99 6.80
C CYS A 88 7.35 2.12 5.57
N GLY A 89 7.42 2.71 4.40
CA GLY A 89 7.59 1.98 3.15
C GLY A 89 8.92 2.27 2.47
N THR A 90 9.54 1.23 1.94
CA THR A 90 10.74 1.32 1.11
C THR A 90 10.39 0.86 -0.28
N PHE A 91 10.69 1.71 -1.28
CA PHE A 91 10.50 1.39 -2.68
C PHE A 91 11.86 1.42 -3.37
N GLU A 92 12.18 0.34 -4.08
CA GLU A 92 13.38 0.30 -4.91
C GLU A 92 12.93 0.33 -6.37
N LEU A 93 13.50 1.27 -7.14
CA LEU A 93 13.12 1.50 -8.53
C LEU A 93 14.16 0.91 -9.46
N ARG A 94 13.69 0.45 -10.63
CA ARG A 94 14.53 0.04 -11.74
C ARG A 94 13.93 0.63 -13.03
N ASP A 95 14.71 1.46 -13.72
CA ASP A 95 14.27 2.13 -14.95
C ASP A 95 12.94 2.90 -14.76
N GLY A 96 12.79 3.56 -13.60
CA GLY A 96 11.61 4.34 -13.26
C GLY A 96 10.41 3.54 -12.80
N LYS A 97 10.51 2.21 -12.72
CA LYS A 97 9.44 1.33 -12.24
C LYS A 97 9.78 0.72 -10.89
N ILE A 98 8.75 0.38 -10.12
CA ILE A 98 8.91 -0.19 -8.79
C ILE A 98 9.29 -1.67 -8.90
N LEU A 99 10.51 -2.00 -8.48
CA LEU A 99 11.00 -3.37 -8.42
C LEU A 99 10.72 -4.00 -7.05
N VAL A 100 10.85 -3.24 -5.97
CA VAL A 100 10.56 -3.68 -4.62
C VAL A 100 9.63 -2.69 -3.97
N TRP A 101 8.57 -3.20 -3.37
CA TRP A 101 7.63 -2.44 -2.55
C TRP A 101 7.54 -3.14 -1.20
N ARG A 102 8.19 -2.57 -0.20
CA ARG A 102 8.30 -3.16 1.13
C ARG A 102 7.69 -2.21 2.15
N ASP A 103 6.63 -2.67 2.80
CA ASP A 103 5.96 -1.92 3.85
C ASP A 103 6.23 -2.54 5.21
N TYR A 104 6.63 -1.69 6.17
CA TYR A 104 6.81 -2.04 7.58
C TYR A 104 5.72 -1.37 8.38
N PHE A 105 4.96 -2.15 9.14
CA PHE A 105 3.96 -1.62 10.05
C PHE A 105 3.97 -2.40 11.36
N ASP A 106 3.59 -1.71 12.45
CA ASP A 106 3.50 -2.32 13.76
C ASP A 106 2.19 -3.13 13.85
N ASN A 107 2.30 -4.41 14.17
CA ASN A 107 1.13 -5.28 14.31
C ASN A 107 0.21 -4.83 15.44
N LEU A 108 0.76 -4.26 16.52
CA LEU A 108 -0.03 -3.72 17.63
C LEU A 108 -0.78 -2.47 17.20
N ASP A 109 -0.13 -1.58 16.45
CA ASP A 109 -0.78 -0.39 15.90
C ASP A 109 -1.91 -0.76 14.95
N PHE A 110 -1.67 -1.76 14.08
CA PHE A 110 -2.69 -2.28 13.19
C PHE A 110 -3.88 -2.86 13.97
N LEU A 111 -3.62 -3.65 15.01
CA LEU A 111 -4.66 -4.23 15.86
C LEU A 111 -5.46 -3.14 16.58
N GLU A 112 -4.79 -2.12 17.11
CA GLU A 112 -5.45 -0.98 17.73
C GLU A 112 -6.35 -0.25 16.72
N GLY A 113 -5.86 -0.03 15.50
CA GLY A 113 -6.64 0.58 14.42
C GLY A 113 -7.86 -0.26 14.06
N LEU A 114 -7.72 -1.57 14.03
CA LEU A 114 -8.82 -2.49 13.77
C LEU A 114 -9.90 -2.40 14.86
N ILE A 115 -9.50 -2.42 16.12
CA ILE A 115 -10.43 -2.33 17.26
C ILE A 115 -11.17 -0.99 17.24
N LYS A 116 -10.46 0.12 17.09
CA LYS A 116 -11.06 1.46 17.01
C LYS A 116 -12.01 1.58 15.83
N GLY A 117 -11.61 1.06 14.67
CA GLY A 117 -12.45 1.07 13.48
C GLY A 117 -13.72 0.25 13.65
N ALA A 118 -13.63 -0.92 14.28
CA ALA A 118 -14.79 -1.76 14.58
C ALA A 118 -15.77 -1.08 15.54
N LEU A 119 -15.25 -0.43 16.59
CA LEU A 119 -16.08 0.32 17.55
C LEU A 119 -16.81 1.49 16.90
N ARG A 120 -16.14 2.21 15.97
CA ARG A 120 -16.74 3.33 15.24
C ARG A 120 -17.78 2.88 14.22
N ALA A 121 -17.66 1.67 13.71
CA ALA A 121 -18.59 1.10 12.73
C ALA A 121 -19.89 0.58 13.36
N LEU A 122 -19.95 0.46 14.68
CA LEU A 122 -21.16 0.10 15.43
C LEU A 122 -22.12 1.32 15.60
#